data_ab8bb464f7b0127b2503208e9cb7f112
#
_entry.id   ab8bb464f7b0127b2503208e9cb7f112
#
_cell.length_a   1.000
_cell.length_b   1.000
_cell.length_c   1.000
_cell.angle_alpha   90.00
_cell.angle_beta   90.00
_cell.angle_gamma   90.00
#
_symmetry.space_group_name_H-M   'P 1'
#
loop_
_entity.id
_entity.type
_entity.pdbx_description
1 polymer ?
#
loop_
_entity_poly.entity_id
_entity_poly.type
_entity_poly.pdbx_seq_one_letter_code
_entity_poly.pdbx_strand_id
1 'polypeptide(L)'
;MLKRLVRSFLAGLFVFLLLDIGGREWMDRFFWESNFLGESKILEELQIHVEKHHIKATDAISLKKWAYDNRIIEFVVVREGRLLFDLKIQEGIVEDGIQLLTNWEKGYTNVIKFADGNANVQLYDGRNERYHDILLGISLFTGLVLGLTVLMSGIREDVDYICYLEREVEKIGQGNLSANI
;
A
#
# COMPACT_ATOMS: atom_id res chain seq x y z
N MET A 1 0.58 -32.08 16.99
CA MET A 1 1.51 -31.04 16.55
C MET A 1 1.06 -30.39 15.23
N LEU A 2 0.87 -31.11 14.12
CA LEU A 2 0.48 -30.57 12.80
C LEU A 2 -0.83 -29.72 12.86
N LYS A 3 -1.88 -30.20 13.51
CA LYS A 3 -3.16 -29.47 13.62
C LYS A 3 -3.02 -28.11 14.31
N ARG A 4 -2.13 -27.98 15.30
CA ARG A 4 -1.89 -26.72 16.02
C ARG A 4 -1.10 -25.75 15.16
N LEU A 5 -0.09 -26.26 14.44
CA LEU A 5 0.70 -25.47 13.51
C LEU A 5 -0.19 -24.89 12.39
N VAL A 6 -1.08 -25.72 11.83
CA VAL A 6 -2.07 -25.28 10.83
C VAL A 6 -3.03 -24.23 11.42
N ARG A 7 -3.55 -24.43 12.65
CA ARG A 7 -4.44 -23.47 13.30
C ARG A 7 -3.74 -22.13 13.56
N SER A 8 -2.51 -22.15 14.05
CA SER A 8 -1.67 -20.98 14.27
C SER A 8 -1.42 -20.22 12.98
N PHE A 9 -1.05 -20.92 11.91
CA PHE A 9 -0.84 -20.34 10.60
C PHE A 9 -2.12 -19.70 10.05
N LEU A 10 -3.26 -20.40 10.13
CA LEU A 10 -4.54 -19.87 9.68
C LEU A 10 -4.98 -18.65 10.48
N ALA A 11 -4.73 -18.61 11.79
CA ALA A 11 -5.05 -17.46 12.63
C ALA A 11 -4.20 -16.23 12.21
N GLY A 12 -2.90 -16.42 12.02
CA GLY A 12 -1.99 -15.36 11.56
C GLY A 12 -2.36 -14.85 10.17
N LEU A 13 -2.64 -15.77 9.23
CA LEU A 13 -3.07 -15.44 7.88
C LEU A 13 -4.40 -14.67 7.86
N PHE A 14 -5.37 -15.10 8.67
CA PHE A 14 -6.66 -14.43 8.76
C PHE A 14 -6.51 -12.99 9.25
N VAL A 15 -5.72 -12.77 10.29
CA VAL A 15 -5.47 -11.41 10.81
C VAL A 15 -4.71 -10.57 9.81
N PHE A 16 -3.71 -11.13 9.13
CA PHE A 16 -3.01 -10.45 8.04
C PHE A 16 -3.97 -9.97 6.96
N LEU A 17 -4.81 -10.88 6.43
CA LEU A 17 -5.79 -10.55 5.38
C LEU A 17 -6.80 -9.50 5.85
N LEU A 18 -7.29 -9.61 7.08
CA LEU A 18 -8.25 -8.67 7.64
C LEU A 18 -7.65 -7.26 7.77
N LEU A 19 -6.41 -7.16 8.22
CA LEU A 19 -5.70 -5.88 8.34
C LEU A 19 -5.28 -5.31 6.98
N ASP A 20 -4.82 -6.15 6.05
CA ASP A 20 -4.40 -5.69 4.72
C ASP A 20 -5.61 -5.22 3.89
N ILE A 21 -6.65 -6.05 3.77
CA ILE A 21 -7.84 -5.71 2.98
C ILE A 21 -8.65 -4.59 3.65
N GLY A 22 -8.97 -4.76 4.94
CA GLY A 22 -9.76 -3.77 5.68
C GLY A 22 -9.02 -2.45 5.88
N GLY A 23 -7.71 -2.51 6.09
CA GLY A 23 -6.85 -1.35 6.22
C GLY A 23 -6.73 -0.55 4.92
N ARG A 24 -6.61 -1.22 3.77
CA ARG A 24 -6.59 -0.54 2.45
C ARG A 24 -7.91 0.17 2.20
N GLU A 25 -9.04 -0.52 2.38
CA GLU A 25 -10.36 0.06 2.15
C GLU A 25 -10.65 1.23 3.09
N TRP A 26 -10.19 1.14 4.35
CA TRP A 26 -10.30 2.23 5.32
C TRP A 26 -9.40 3.41 4.95
N MET A 27 -8.16 3.14 4.55
CA MET A 27 -7.23 4.17 4.09
C MET A 27 -7.75 4.87 2.84
N ASP A 28 -8.22 4.12 1.85
CA ASP A 28 -8.75 4.69 0.62
C ASP A 28 -9.95 5.61 0.90
N ARG A 29 -10.83 5.24 1.83
CA ARG A 29 -11.94 6.11 2.24
C ARG A 29 -11.49 7.34 3.03
N PHE A 30 -10.56 7.15 3.98
CA PHE A 30 -10.12 8.24 4.87
C PHE A 30 -9.23 9.24 4.14
N PHE A 31 -8.37 8.76 3.24
CA PHE A 31 -7.45 9.60 2.49
C PHE A 31 -8.01 10.09 1.15
N TRP A 32 -9.19 9.60 0.73
CA TRP A 32 -9.82 10.05 -0.52
C TRP A 32 -9.95 11.57 -0.60
N GLU A 33 -10.53 12.19 0.43
CA GLU A 33 -10.67 13.66 0.50
C GLU A 33 -9.31 14.35 0.60
N SER A 34 -8.39 13.79 1.39
CA SER A 34 -7.03 14.32 1.55
C SER A 34 -6.22 14.23 0.26
N ASN A 35 -6.37 13.14 -0.49
CA ASN A 35 -5.69 12.94 -1.77
C ASN A 35 -6.24 13.88 -2.84
N PHE A 36 -7.56 14.02 -2.92
CA PHE A 36 -8.21 14.94 -3.84
C PHE A 36 -7.82 16.41 -3.56
N LEU A 37 -7.79 16.82 -2.30
CA LEU A 37 -7.30 18.14 -1.89
C LEU A 37 -5.78 18.28 -2.16
N GLY A 38 -5.01 17.23 -2.00
CA GLY A 38 -3.59 17.18 -2.32
C GLY A 38 -3.32 17.35 -3.81
N GLU A 39 -4.04 16.62 -4.66
CA GLU A 39 -3.93 16.73 -6.12
C GLU A 39 -4.32 18.11 -6.63
N SER A 40 -5.42 18.69 -6.14
CA SER A 40 -5.85 20.02 -6.52
C SER A 40 -4.81 21.08 -6.15
N LYS A 41 -4.18 20.95 -4.99
CA LYS A 41 -3.11 21.85 -4.57
C LYS A 41 -1.86 21.73 -5.43
N ILE A 42 -1.45 20.49 -5.76
CA ILE A 42 -0.30 20.26 -6.64
C ILE A 42 -0.56 20.84 -8.03
N LEU A 43 -1.77 20.70 -8.55
CA LEU A 43 -2.16 21.29 -9.84
C LEU A 43 -2.15 22.82 -9.80
N GLU A 44 -2.59 23.42 -8.69
CA GLU A 44 -2.48 24.88 -8.47
C GLU A 44 -1.02 25.31 -8.42
N GLU A 45 -0.14 24.59 -7.71
CA GLU A 45 1.29 24.83 -7.69
C GLU A 45 1.91 24.70 -9.07
N LEU A 46 1.49 23.72 -9.87
CA LEU A 46 1.89 23.55 -11.27
C LEU A 46 1.44 24.75 -12.10
N GLN A 47 0.18 25.19 -11.98
CA GLN A 47 -0.34 26.34 -12.72
C GLN A 47 0.48 27.62 -12.44
N ILE A 48 0.75 27.89 -11.15
CA ILE A 48 1.57 29.02 -10.73
C ILE A 48 3.00 28.92 -11.31
N HIS A 49 3.59 27.71 -11.27
CA HIS A 49 4.93 27.48 -11.79
C HIS A 49 5.01 27.71 -13.30
N VAL A 50 4.06 27.15 -14.05
CA VAL A 50 3.95 27.27 -15.51
C VAL A 50 3.76 28.73 -15.93
N GLU A 51 2.90 29.49 -15.24
CA GLU A 51 2.67 30.92 -15.52
C GLU A 51 3.89 31.77 -15.21
N LYS A 52 4.52 31.54 -14.05
CA LYS A 52 5.70 32.30 -13.61
C LYS A 52 6.88 32.14 -14.55
N HIS A 53 7.09 30.94 -15.08
CA HIS A 53 8.25 30.59 -15.90
C HIS A 53 7.95 30.53 -17.40
N HIS A 54 6.70 30.85 -17.82
CA HIS A 54 6.24 30.82 -19.21
C HIS A 54 6.52 29.47 -19.88
N ILE A 55 6.27 28.36 -19.16
CA ILE A 55 6.55 27.01 -19.63
C ILE A 55 5.55 26.61 -20.71
N LYS A 56 6.02 25.99 -21.79
CA LYS A 56 5.15 25.39 -22.83
C LYS A 56 4.80 23.95 -22.46
N ALA A 57 3.64 23.49 -22.90
CA ALA A 57 3.21 22.09 -22.70
C ALA A 57 4.14 21.05 -23.36
N THR A 58 4.97 21.48 -24.33
CA THR A 58 5.98 20.66 -25.02
C THR A 58 7.39 20.76 -24.40
N ASP A 59 7.58 21.58 -23.36
CA ASP A 59 8.89 21.74 -22.72
C ASP A 59 9.16 20.58 -21.73
N ALA A 60 9.59 19.46 -22.29
CA ALA A 60 9.85 18.24 -21.53
C ALA A 60 10.91 18.43 -20.42
N ILE A 61 11.89 19.31 -20.62
CA ILE A 61 12.98 19.51 -19.64
C ILE A 61 12.44 20.20 -18.39
N SER A 62 11.70 21.29 -18.56
CA SER A 62 11.13 22.05 -17.45
C SER A 62 10.06 21.25 -16.70
N LEU A 63 9.19 20.52 -17.43
CA LEU A 63 8.15 19.67 -16.85
C LEU A 63 8.75 18.50 -16.07
N LYS A 64 9.76 17.82 -16.63
CA LYS A 64 10.46 16.73 -15.96
C LYS A 64 11.13 17.20 -14.67
N LYS A 65 11.84 18.35 -14.71
CA LYS A 65 12.47 18.91 -13.53
C LYS A 65 11.45 19.22 -12.43
N TRP A 66 10.35 19.88 -12.81
CA TRP A 66 9.29 20.21 -11.86
C TRP A 66 8.68 18.93 -11.22
N ALA A 67 8.45 17.88 -12.03
CA ALA A 67 7.93 16.62 -11.55
C ALA A 67 8.86 15.99 -10.50
N TYR A 68 10.17 15.97 -10.73
CA TYR A 68 11.13 15.43 -9.77
C TYR A 68 11.21 16.27 -8.48
N ASP A 69 11.23 17.59 -8.60
CA ASP A 69 11.28 18.49 -7.45
C ASP A 69 10.05 18.31 -6.54
N ASN A 70 8.90 17.93 -7.13
CA ASN A 70 7.62 17.70 -6.43
C ASN A 70 7.31 16.22 -6.18
N ARG A 71 8.21 15.28 -6.51
CA ARG A 71 8.07 13.83 -6.31
C ARG A 71 6.85 13.23 -7.02
N ILE A 72 6.52 13.74 -8.17
CA ILE A 72 5.45 13.22 -9.02
C ILE A 72 5.96 11.95 -9.72
N ILE A 73 5.20 10.86 -9.67
CA ILE A 73 5.54 9.56 -10.30
C ILE A 73 4.96 9.47 -11.70
N GLU A 74 3.75 9.98 -11.90
CA GLU A 74 3.11 10.03 -13.20
C GLU A 74 2.72 11.47 -13.52
N PHE A 75 3.17 11.93 -14.67
CA PHE A 75 2.85 13.26 -15.17
C PHE A 75 2.64 13.17 -16.67
N VAL A 76 1.40 13.38 -17.08
CA VAL A 76 0.99 13.29 -18.48
C VAL A 76 0.32 14.59 -18.88
N VAL A 77 0.67 15.11 -20.05
CA VAL A 77 0.07 16.31 -20.64
C VAL A 77 -0.48 15.97 -22.01
N VAL A 78 -1.76 16.21 -22.22
CA VAL A 78 -2.47 15.93 -23.46
C VAL A 78 -3.21 17.17 -23.95
N ARG A 79 -3.15 17.44 -25.26
CA ARG A 79 -3.92 18.51 -25.92
C ARG A 79 -4.59 17.94 -27.17
N GLU A 80 -5.92 18.13 -27.27
CA GLU A 80 -6.70 17.67 -28.42
C GLU A 80 -6.46 16.19 -28.79
N GLY A 81 -6.37 15.32 -27.77
CA GLY A 81 -6.10 13.90 -27.95
C GLY A 81 -4.66 13.54 -28.34
N ARG A 82 -3.74 14.52 -28.39
CA ARG A 82 -2.32 14.30 -28.65
C ARG A 82 -1.50 14.36 -27.36
N LEU A 83 -0.69 13.35 -27.14
CA LEU A 83 0.27 13.32 -26.06
C LEU A 83 1.39 14.34 -26.32
N LEU A 84 1.56 15.30 -25.42
CA LEU A 84 2.62 16.34 -25.51
C LEU A 84 3.79 16.00 -24.60
N PHE A 85 3.50 15.46 -23.42
CA PHE A 85 4.50 15.08 -22.43
C PHE A 85 4.03 13.86 -21.63
N ASP A 86 4.95 12.94 -21.36
CA ASP A 86 4.76 11.81 -20.45
C ASP A 86 6.07 11.54 -19.72
N LEU A 87 6.02 11.57 -18.38
CA LEU A 87 7.22 11.39 -17.56
C LEU A 87 7.81 9.98 -17.74
N LYS A 88 6.97 8.93 -17.81
CA LYS A 88 7.45 7.55 -17.96
C LYS A 88 8.11 7.29 -19.31
N ILE A 89 7.61 7.92 -20.38
CA ILE A 89 8.27 7.87 -21.71
C ILE A 89 9.61 8.60 -21.66
N GLN A 90 9.66 9.75 -21.01
CA GLN A 90 10.91 10.52 -20.87
C GLN A 90 11.98 9.81 -20.02
N GLU A 91 11.55 8.84 -19.21
CA GLU A 91 12.44 7.97 -18.41
C GLU A 91 12.82 6.67 -19.13
N GLY A 92 12.24 6.40 -20.31
CA GLY A 92 12.46 5.15 -21.05
C GLY A 92 11.81 3.92 -20.42
N ILE A 93 10.82 4.12 -19.54
CA ILE A 93 10.10 3.04 -18.85
C ILE A 93 9.02 2.44 -19.76
N VAL A 94 8.45 3.23 -20.68
CA VAL A 94 7.39 2.84 -21.60
C VAL A 94 7.77 3.23 -23.03
N GLU A 95 7.77 2.27 -23.95
CA GLU A 95 8.13 2.52 -25.35
C GLU A 95 6.96 3.11 -26.18
N ASP A 96 5.70 2.81 -25.83
CA ASP A 96 4.51 3.23 -26.59
C ASP A 96 3.49 4.01 -25.74
N GLY A 97 3.33 5.31 -26.05
CA GLY A 97 2.33 6.18 -25.43
C GLY A 97 0.86 5.87 -25.76
N ILE A 98 0.59 4.91 -26.65
CA ILE A 98 -0.78 4.59 -27.11
C ILE A 98 -1.60 3.89 -26.01
N GLN A 99 -0.98 3.05 -25.17
CA GLN A 99 -1.68 2.36 -24.07
C GLN A 99 -2.08 3.30 -22.93
N LEU A 100 -1.36 4.40 -22.74
CA LEU A 100 -1.67 5.40 -21.71
C LEU A 100 -2.91 6.22 -22.06
N LEU A 101 -3.15 6.50 -23.35
CA LEU A 101 -4.32 7.25 -23.80
C LEU A 101 -5.64 6.48 -23.60
N THR A 102 -5.63 5.15 -23.61
CA THR A 102 -6.83 4.32 -23.36
C THR A 102 -7.26 4.32 -21.88
N ASN A 103 -6.35 4.54 -20.96
CA ASN A 103 -6.66 4.70 -19.53
C ASN A 103 -6.99 6.16 -19.14
N TRP A 104 -6.68 7.12 -20.03
CA TRP A 104 -6.91 8.54 -19.86
C TRP A 104 -8.41 8.88 -19.71
N GLU A 105 -9.31 8.17 -20.37
CA GLU A 105 -10.75 8.41 -20.31
C GLU A 105 -11.37 8.13 -18.93
N LYS A 106 -10.63 7.48 -18.03
CA LYS A 106 -11.09 7.08 -16.68
C LYS A 106 -10.56 7.94 -15.54
N GLY A 107 -9.63 8.85 -15.81
CA GLY A 107 -8.98 9.69 -14.80
C GLY A 107 -9.55 11.11 -14.73
N TYR A 108 -9.39 11.75 -13.56
CA TYR A 108 -9.70 13.17 -13.40
C TYR A 108 -8.69 14.00 -14.20
N THR A 109 -9.14 14.70 -15.22
CA THR A 109 -8.31 15.60 -16.03
C THR A 109 -8.52 17.03 -15.58
N ASN A 110 -7.42 17.72 -15.27
CA ASN A 110 -7.43 19.14 -14.96
C ASN A 110 -6.82 19.92 -16.11
N VAL A 111 -7.41 21.06 -16.43
CA VAL A 111 -6.94 21.93 -17.51
C VAL A 111 -5.93 22.93 -16.93
N ILE A 112 -4.71 22.87 -17.42
CA ILE A 112 -3.62 23.80 -17.08
C ILE A 112 -3.37 24.73 -18.26
N LYS A 113 -3.19 26.04 -17.97
CA LYS A 113 -2.90 27.05 -18.98
C LYS A 113 -1.38 27.18 -19.13
N PHE A 114 -0.85 26.61 -20.18
CA PHE A 114 0.57 26.74 -20.56
C PHE A 114 0.81 28.00 -21.42
N ALA A 115 2.08 28.36 -21.63
CA ALA A 115 2.43 29.52 -22.45
C ALA A 115 1.99 29.37 -23.92
N ASP A 116 1.84 28.16 -24.41
CA ASP A 116 1.40 27.81 -25.77
C ASP A 116 -0.07 27.38 -25.87
N GLY A 117 -0.85 27.55 -24.79
CA GLY A 117 -2.30 27.26 -24.76
C GLY A 117 -2.68 26.26 -23.65
N ASN A 118 -3.97 25.97 -23.56
CA ASN A 118 -4.49 25.07 -22.57
C ASN A 118 -4.17 23.61 -22.91
N ALA A 119 -3.87 22.80 -21.90
CA ALA A 119 -3.71 21.36 -22.05
C ALA A 119 -4.31 20.63 -20.83
N ASN A 120 -4.76 19.40 -21.04
CA ASN A 120 -5.21 18.53 -19.99
C ASN A 120 -4.00 17.90 -19.31
N VAL A 121 -3.98 17.90 -18.00
CA VAL A 121 -2.91 17.36 -17.18
C VAL A 121 -3.46 16.29 -16.26
N GLN A 122 -2.77 15.18 -16.16
CA GLN A 122 -2.97 14.14 -15.17
C GLN A 122 -1.68 13.99 -14.37
N LEU A 123 -1.81 14.02 -13.04
CA LEU A 123 -0.72 13.86 -12.11
C LEU A 123 -1.04 12.71 -11.16
N TYR A 124 -0.01 11.95 -10.78
CA TYR A 124 -0.09 10.98 -9.72
C TYR A 124 1.05 11.20 -8.73
N ASP A 125 0.68 11.45 -7.47
CA ASP A 125 1.63 11.69 -6.37
C ASP A 125 2.04 10.36 -5.74
N GLY A 126 3.32 10.02 -5.86
CA GLY A 126 3.89 8.79 -5.31
C GLY A 126 3.99 8.74 -3.78
N ARG A 127 3.61 9.81 -3.09
CA ARG A 127 3.62 9.80 -1.62
C ARG A 127 2.66 8.76 -1.05
N ASN A 128 1.58 8.45 -1.76
CA ASN A 128 0.55 7.50 -1.33
C ASN A 128 1.00 6.03 -1.45
N GLU A 129 1.87 5.66 -2.39
CA GLU A 129 2.37 4.28 -2.50
C GLU A 129 3.09 3.83 -1.23
N ARG A 130 3.82 4.71 -0.57
CA ARG A 130 4.52 4.39 0.68
C ARG A 130 3.58 3.98 1.82
N TYR A 131 2.37 4.52 1.87
CA TYR A 131 1.41 4.15 2.91
C TYR A 131 0.91 2.71 2.72
N HIS A 132 0.72 2.27 1.48
CA HIS A 132 0.35 0.88 1.19
C HIS A 132 1.47 -0.10 1.57
N ASP A 133 2.72 0.23 1.29
CA ASP A 133 3.88 -0.59 1.67
C ASP A 133 4.04 -0.68 3.19
N ILE A 134 3.87 0.43 3.89
CA ILE A 134 3.92 0.48 5.36
C ILE A 134 2.76 -0.34 5.95
N LEU A 135 1.54 -0.21 5.43
CA LEU A 135 0.39 -0.98 5.87
C LEU A 135 0.61 -2.47 5.68
N LEU A 136 1.11 -2.89 4.51
CA LEU A 136 1.45 -4.28 4.22
C LEU A 136 2.49 -4.81 5.22
N GLY A 137 3.53 -4.04 5.52
CA GLY A 137 4.54 -4.38 6.51
C GLY A 137 3.97 -4.56 7.92
N ILE A 138 3.11 -3.65 8.36
CA ILE A 138 2.43 -3.71 9.66
C ILE A 138 1.49 -4.91 9.72
N SER A 139 0.70 -5.16 8.69
CA SER A 139 -0.24 -6.27 8.61
C SER A 139 0.48 -7.62 8.68
N LEU A 140 1.58 -7.76 7.94
CA LEU A 140 2.40 -8.98 7.91
C LEU A 140 3.06 -9.22 9.27
N PHE A 141 3.64 -8.19 9.89
CA PHE A 141 4.26 -8.29 11.21
C PHE A 141 3.23 -8.69 12.28
N THR A 142 2.06 -8.04 12.29
CA THR A 142 0.99 -8.32 13.25
C THR A 142 0.46 -9.73 13.09
N GLY A 143 0.22 -10.19 11.84
CA GLY A 143 -0.22 -11.56 11.55
C GLY A 143 0.79 -12.61 12.04
N LEU A 144 2.10 -12.35 11.83
CA LEU A 144 3.17 -13.23 12.26
C LEU A 144 3.25 -13.31 13.79
N VAL A 145 3.20 -12.18 14.49
CA VAL A 145 3.24 -12.12 15.97
C VAL A 145 2.05 -12.87 16.56
N LEU A 146 0.84 -12.67 16.04
CA LEU A 146 -0.34 -13.38 16.50
C LEU A 146 -0.27 -14.88 16.21
N GLY A 147 0.19 -15.28 15.03
CA GLY A 147 0.40 -16.68 14.70
C GLY A 147 1.38 -17.35 15.67
N LEU A 148 2.51 -16.71 15.98
CA LEU A 148 3.48 -17.20 16.95
C LEU A 148 2.89 -17.27 18.36
N THR A 149 2.10 -16.29 18.79
CA THR A 149 1.46 -16.28 20.10
C THR A 149 0.50 -17.46 20.26
N VAL A 150 -0.32 -17.76 19.23
CA VAL A 150 -1.22 -18.91 19.23
C VAL A 150 -0.42 -20.23 19.29
N LEU A 151 0.69 -20.33 18.56
CA LEU A 151 1.56 -21.50 18.57
C LEU A 151 2.17 -21.73 19.95
N MET A 152 2.74 -20.68 20.55
CA MET A 152 3.37 -20.74 21.88
C MET A 152 2.38 -21.09 22.98
N SER A 153 1.16 -20.54 22.92
CA SER A 153 0.08 -20.90 23.84
C SER A 153 -0.27 -22.39 23.77
N GLY A 154 -0.38 -22.93 22.55
CA GLY A 154 -0.62 -24.36 22.37
C GLY A 154 0.51 -25.27 22.88
N ILE A 155 1.78 -24.85 22.72
CA ILE A 155 2.93 -25.59 23.24
C ILE A 155 2.90 -25.56 24.78
N ARG A 156 2.60 -24.42 25.39
CA ARG A 156 2.51 -24.30 26.84
C ARG A 156 1.45 -25.23 27.43
N GLU A 157 0.28 -25.32 26.83
CA GLU A 157 -0.78 -26.28 27.23
C GLU A 157 -0.28 -27.72 27.20
N ASP A 158 0.51 -28.11 26.16
CA ASP A 158 1.09 -29.46 26.09
C ASP A 158 2.09 -29.73 27.21
N VAL A 159 2.94 -28.77 27.50
CA VAL A 159 3.94 -28.88 28.59
C VAL A 159 3.22 -29.01 29.93
N ASP A 160 2.22 -28.16 30.18
CA ASP A 160 1.45 -28.20 31.44
C ASP A 160 0.72 -29.56 31.60
N TYR A 161 0.20 -30.13 30.51
CA TYR A 161 -0.43 -31.46 30.52
C TYR A 161 0.57 -32.58 30.80
N ILE A 162 1.77 -32.52 30.20
CA ILE A 162 2.84 -33.49 30.48
C ILE A 162 3.28 -33.44 31.94
N CYS A 163 3.51 -32.25 32.49
CA CYS A 163 3.84 -32.08 33.89
C CYS A 163 2.72 -32.55 34.84
N TYR A 164 1.45 -32.40 34.44
CA TYR A 164 0.31 -32.96 35.20
C TYR A 164 0.37 -34.48 35.20
N LEU A 165 0.55 -35.12 34.04
CA LEU A 165 0.64 -36.58 33.94
C LEU A 165 1.82 -37.14 34.74
N GLU A 166 2.97 -36.48 34.68
CA GLU A 166 4.17 -36.87 35.45
C GLU A 166 3.88 -36.91 36.96
N ARG A 167 3.21 -35.85 37.48
CA ARG A 167 2.82 -35.78 38.89
C ARG A 167 1.83 -36.89 39.27
N GLU A 168 0.85 -37.24 38.40
CA GLU A 168 -0.10 -38.32 38.65
C GLU A 168 0.60 -39.69 38.65
N VAL A 169 1.52 -39.95 37.74
CA VAL A 169 2.32 -41.17 37.70
C VAL A 169 3.18 -41.30 38.96
N GLU A 170 3.78 -40.20 39.42
CA GLU A 170 4.58 -40.17 40.67
C GLU A 170 3.72 -40.53 41.89
N LYS A 171 2.51 -39.98 42.01
CA LYS A 171 1.53 -40.34 43.07
C LYS A 171 1.17 -41.83 43.09
N ILE A 172 0.94 -42.38 41.89
CA ILE A 172 0.68 -43.83 41.76
C ILE A 172 1.89 -44.65 42.17
N GLY A 173 3.10 -44.25 41.76
CA GLY A 173 4.35 -44.90 42.13
C GLY A 173 4.65 -44.89 43.64
N GLN A 174 4.18 -43.88 44.37
CA GLN A 174 4.26 -43.78 45.83
C GLN A 174 3.17 -44.57 46.58
N GLY A 175 2.35 -45.36 45.88
CA GLY A 175 1.34 -46.23 46.50
C GLY A 175 0.02 -45.51 46.87
N ASN A 176 -0.18 -44.30 46.45
CA ASN A 176 -1.38 -43.51 46.70
C ASN A 176 -2.43 -43.81 45.62
N LEU A 177 -3.15 -44.93 45.73
CA LEU A 177 -4.15 -45.41 44.79
C LEU A 177 -5.49 -44.66 44.83
N SER A 178 -5.61 -43.57 45.59
CA SER A 178 -6.83 -42.75 45.70
C SER A 178 -6.93 -41.61 44.69
N ALA A 179 -6.06 -41.57 43.66
CA ALA A 179 -6.22 -40.63 42.59
C ALA A 179 -7.47 -40.99 41.77
N ASN A 180 -8.54 -40.20 41.87
CA ASN A 180 -9.73 -40.34 41.05
C ASN A 180 -9.37 -40.19 39.59
N ILE A 181 -9.66 -41.23 38.80
CA ILE A 181 -9.64 -41.22 37.34
C ILE A 181 -10.82 -40.41 36.84
#